data_63e06710114b113514ca5843eaabd4cc
#
_entry.id   63e06710114b113514ca5843eaabd4cc
#
_cell.length_a   1.000
_cell.length_b   1.000
_cell.length_c   1.000
_cell.angle_alpha   90.00
_cell.angle_beta   90.00
_cell.angle_gamma   90.00
#
_symmetry.space_group_name_H-M   'P 1'
#
loop_
_entity.id
_entity.type
_entity.pdbx_description
1 polymer ?
#
loop_
_entity_poly.entity_id
_entity_poly.type
_entity_poly.pdbx_seq_one_letter_code
_entity_poly.pdbx_strand_id
1 'polypeptide(L)'
;MNLIEELLRVNSCSVVGMEKNTGKTVTLDYLLSNLPTAHRVAVTSIGLDGERKDQVFGTHKPEIHLRRGQLFATSEKHYRQRHLTAELLDVSDTQTALGRLVTARVLTPGKVVLSGPGSTLAMRRWMDTVQPHTDLILIDGALSRMSLASPTVSESLILATGAAYSANMDRLVRDTAYKVACIMLPKWNDEISEEAMIRISGALTDSRVDQILRDKTQTGKAVLIPDFTHIFVSEMLWHRFLRNHPVFVEKSSRLIGITVNPTSPQGIRLDSHVLCDRLTETTGINAVDLLHEA
;
A
#
# COMPACT_ATOMS: atom_id res chain seq x y z
N MET A 1 19.24 -5.89 -4.26
CA MET A 1 19.08 -4.49 -3.79
C MET A 1 18.31 -4.58 -2.48
N ASN A 2 18.83 -4.01 -1.40
CA ASN A 2 18.24 -4.17 -0.06
C ASN A 2 17.00 -3.26 0.08
N LEU A 3 15.86 -3.84 0.53
CA LEU A 3 14.60 -3.12 0.71
C LEU A 3 14.73 -1.91 1.67
N ILE A 4 15.57 -2.03 2.70
CA ILE A 4 15.84 -0.94 3.66
C ILE A 4 16.58 0.22 2.97
N GLU A 5 17.56 -0.07 2.09
CA GLU A 5 18.29 0.98 1.36
C GLU A 5 17.39 1.79 0.44
N GLU A 6 16.44 1.13 -0.24
CA GLU A 6 15.45 1.83 -1.06
C GLU A 6 14.49 2.67 -0.21
N LEU A 7 14.10 2.14 0.96
CA LEU A 7 13.21 2.84 1.87
C LEU A 7 13.86 4.14 2.45
N LEU A 8 15.18 4.13 2.68
CA LEU A 8 15.92 5.31 3.15
C LEU A 8 16.02 6.46 2.12
N ARG A 9 15.59 6.22 0.87
CA ARG A 9 15.61 7.21 -0.22
C ARG A 9 14.27 7.90 -0.45
N VAL A 10 13.26 7.57 0.35
CA VAL A 10 11.89 8.08 0.20
C VAL A 10 11.39 8.69 1.52
N ASN A 11 10.49 9.66 1.44
CA ASN A 11 9.93 10.32 2.62
C ASN A 11 8.65 9.63 3.12
N SER A 12 7.99 8.86 2.26
CA SER A 12 6.80 8.10 2.65
C SER A 12 6.66 6.80 1.87
N CYS A 13 6.21 5.75 2.57
CA CYS A 13 5.98 4.44 1.97
C CYS A 13 4.73 3.78 2.56
N SER A 14 3.86 3.29 1.70
CA SER A 14 2.72 2.45 2.08
C SER A 14 3.05 0.97 1.90
N VAL A 15 2.79 0.17 2.92
CA VAL A 15 2.82 -1.30 2.82
C VAL A 15 1.42 -1.77 2.47
N VAL A 16 1.22 -2.25 1.26
CA VAL A 16 -0.09 -2.69 0.75
C VAL A 16 -0.08 -4.19 0.44
N GLY A 17 -1.17 -4.88 0.73
CA GLY A 17 -1.26 -6.33 0.49
C GLY A 17 -2.28 -6.67 -0.56
N MET A 18 -1.97 -7.67 -1.39
CA MET A 18 -2.88 -8.22 -2.38
C MET A 18 -4.19 -8.69 -1.74
N GLU A 19 -4.10 -9.24 -0.51
CA GLU A 19 -5.23 -9.78 0.23
C GLU A 19 -4.97 -9.68 1.76
N LYS A 20 -5.95 -10.05 2.57
CA LYS A 20 -5.79 -10.25 4.01
C LYS A 20 -4.77 -11.37 4.26
N ASN A 21 -3.95 -11.25 5.31
CA ASN A 21 -2.92 -12.22 5.71
C ASN A 21 -1.77 -12.45 4.70
N THR A 22 -1.53 -11.56 3.75
CA THR A 22 -0.39 -11.63 2.81
C THR A 22 0.94 -11.14 3.41
N GLY A 23 1.02 -10.88 4.73
CA GLY A 23 2.27 -10.53 5.40
C GLY A 23 2.52 -9.04 5.61
N LYS A 24 1.55 -8.14 5.37
CA LYS A 24 1.71 -6.69 5.60
C LYS A 24 2.28 -6.33 6.97
N THR A 25 1.73 -6.92 8.04
CA THR A 25 2.19 -6.67 9.41
C THR A 25 3.61 -7.14 9.63
N VAL A 26 3.97 -8.32 9.10
CA VAL A 26 5.34 -8.84 9.15
C VAL A 26 6.30 -7.91 8.43
N THR A 27 5.90 -7.43 7.23
CA THR A 27 6.66 -6.43 6.49
C THR A 27 6.87 -5.16 7.30
N LEU A 28 5.81 -4.61 7.89
CA LEU A 28 5.91 -3.39 8.68
C LEU A 28 6.80 -3.55 9.91
N ASP A 29 6.65 -4.65 10.66
CA ASP A 29 7.49 -4.96 11.82
C ASP A 29 8.96 -5.14 11.42
N TYR A 30 9.23 -5.81 10.30
CA TYR A 30 10.58 -5.95 9.75
C TYR A 30 11.20 -4.58 9.43
N LEU A 31 10.47 -3.71 8.72
CA LEU A 31 10.94 -2.37 8.36
C LEU A 31 11.24 -1.54 9.62
N LEU A 32 10.31 -1.49 10.57
CA LEU A 32 10.47 -0.74 11.82
C LEU A 32 11.63 -1.26 12.68
N SER A 33 11.93 -2.57 12.60
CA SER A 33 13.00 -3.21 13.37
C SER A 33 14.38 -3.06 12.73
N ASN A 34 14.45 -2.93 11.40
CA ASN A 34 15.72 -2.89 10.66
C ASN A 34 16.14 -1.48 10.18
N LEU A 35 15.24 -0.49 10.27
CA LEU A 35 15.62 0.90 10.00
C LEU A 35 16.67 1.39 11.02
N PRO A 36 17.66 2.19 10.59
CA PRO A 36 18.63 2.78 11.50
C PRO A 36 17.96 3.57 12.65
N THR A 37 18.47 3.45 13.85
CA THR A 37 17.90 4.13 15.03
C THR A 37 17.95 5.65 14.95
N ALA A 38 18.91 6.20 14.18
CA ALA A 38 19.02 7.63 13.91
C ALA A 38 17.96 8.13 12.93
N HIS A 39 17.32 7.23 12.16
CA HIS A 39 16.29 7.59 11.19
C HIS A 39 14.94 7.78 11.90
N ARG A 40 14.41 9.01 11.83
CA ARG A 40 13.17 9.38 12.53
C ARG A 40 11.97 8.88 11.73
N VAL A 41 11.20 7.98 12.32
CA VAL A 41 10.07 7.32 11.65
C VAL A 41 8.75 7.68 12.30
N ALA A 42 7.75 8.01 11.49
CA ALA A 42 6.35 8.02 11.90
C ALA A 42 5.61 6.85 11.26
N VAL A 43 4.70 6.23 12.00
CA VAL A 43 3.91 5.11 11.50
C VAL A 43 2.44 5.25 11.84
N THR A 44 1.59 4.87 10.90
CA THR A 44 0.14 4.78 11.11
C THR A 44 -0.46 3.69 10.23
N SER A 45 -1.73 3.42 10.39
CA SER A 45 -2.47 2.59 9.45
C SER A 45 -3.60 3.36 8.81
N ILE A 46 -4.10 2.84 7.70
CA ILE A 46 -5.25 3.39 7.03
C ILE A 46 -6.53 2.96 7.75
N GLY A 47 -7.25 3.95 8.26
CA GLY A 47 -8.65 3.98 8.62
C GLY A 47 -9.19 2.88 9.53
N LEU A 48 -10.26 3.28 10.23
CA LEU A 48 -11.15 2.40 10.98
C LEU A 48 -12.61 2.69 10.69
N ASP A 49 -12.87 3.50 9.70
CA ASP A 49 -14.23 3.84 9.38
C ASP A 49 -14.93 2.62 8.77
N GLY A 50 -15.74 1.96 9.58
CA GLY A 50 -16.76 1.06 9.14
C GLY A 50 -16.45 -0.44 9.16
N GLU A 51 -15.35 -0.91 9.72
CA GLU A 51 -15.20 -2.36 9.96
C GLU A 51 -16.04 -2.86 11.15
N ARG A 52 -17.33 -2.55 11.15
CA ARG A 52 -18.33 -3.35 11.90
C ARG A 52 -18.28 -4.84 11.51
N LYS A 53 -17.71 -5.16 10.33
CA LYS A 53 -17.55 -6.54 9.85
C LYS A 53 -16.39 -7.29 10.48
N ASP A 54 -15.29 -6.63 10.88
CA ASP A 54 -14.20 -7.33 11.57
C ASP A 54 -14.54 -7.65 13.03
N GLN A 55 -15.46 -6.92 13.65
CA GLN A 55 -16.01 -7.30 14.95
C GLN A 55 -16.87 -8.58 14.90
N VAL A 56 -17.44 -8.91 13.74
CA VAL A 56 -18.26 -10.12 13.54
C VAL A 56 -17.37 -11.38 13.42
N PHE A 57 -16.12 -11.25 12.96
CA PHE A 57 -15.20 -12.39 12.80
C PHE A 57 -14.19 -12.56 13.96
N GLY A 58 -14.24 -11.72 14.99
CA GLY A 58 -13.42 -11.88 16.20
C GLY A 58 -11.90 -11.82 15.99
N THR A 59 -11.41 -11.39 14.83
CA THR A 59 -9.98 -11.26 14.57
C THR A 59 -9.49 -9.92 15.09
N HIS A 60 -8.73 -9.96 16.19
CA HIS A 60 -8.04 -8.79 16.71
C HIS A 60 -7.08 -8.23 15.63
N LYS A 61 -7.09 -6.90 15.44
CA LYS A 61 -6.09 -6.24 14.60
C LYS A 61 -4.72 -6.50 15.25
N PRO A 62 -3.69 -6.88 14.47
CA PRO A 62 -2.36 -7.15 15.02
C PRO A 62 -1.76 -5.89 15.68
N GLU A 63 -1.08 -6.10 16.79
CA GLU A 63 -0.28 -5.07 17.44
C GLU A 63 1.08 -4.95 16.74
N ILE A 64 1.57 -3.73 16.58
CA ILE A 64 2.87 -3.41 15.99
C ILE A 64 3.84 -3.08 17.12
N HIS A 65 5.05 -3.63 17.05
CA HIS A 65 6.12 -3.31 17.99
C HIS A 65 6.83 -2.02 17.60
N LEU A 66 6.84 -1.03 18.48
CA LEU A 66 7.48 0.27 18.26
C LEU A 66 8.67 0.46 19.20
N ARG A 67 9.71 1.12 18.66
CA ARG A 67 10.94 1.46 19.39
C ARG A 67 10.91 2.90 19.91
N ARG A 68 11.76 3.19 20.89
CA ARG A 68 11.89 4.53 21.45
C ARG A 68 12.19 5.57 20.36
N GLY A 69 11.50 6.71 20.43
CA GLY A 69 11.65 7.83 19.51
C GLY A 69 10.75 7.78 18.29
N GLN A 70 10.21 6.62 17.92
CA GLN A 70 9.27 6.52 16.81
C GLN A 70 7.97 7.25 17.11
N LEU A 71 7.43 7.95 16.11
CA LEU A 71 6.13 8.58 16.17
C LEU A 71 5.08 7.60 15.67
N PHE A 72 3.88 7.66 16.23
CA PHE A 72 2.76 6.87 15.73
C PHE A 72 1.44 7.63 15.84
N ALA A 73 0.51 7.32 14.93
CA ALA A 73 -0.87 7.73 15.08
C ALA A 73 -1.78 6.52 15.32
N THR A 74 -2.68 6.70 16.28
CA THR A 74 -3.72 5.71 16.56
C THR A 74 -4.98 6.38 17.10
N SER A 75 -6.09 5.64 17.20
CA SER A 75 -7.30 6.16 17.83
C SER A 75 -7.16 6.24 19.35
N GLU A 76 -7.93 7.11 19.98
CA GLU A 76 -7.96 7.29 21.43
C GLU A 76 -8.21 5.96 22.17
N LYS A 77 -9.10 5.11 21.65
CA LYS A 77 -9.35 3.77 22.19
C LYS A 77 -8.09 2.92 22.22
N HIS A 78 -7.38 2.79 21.10
CA HIS A 78 -6.17 1.98 21.01
C HIS A 78 -4.98 2.62 21.73
N TYR A 79 -4.93 3.95 21.77
CA TYR A 79 -3.93 4.66 22.59
C TYR A 79 -4.07 4.31 24.08
N ARG A 80 -5.29 4.18 24.61
CA ARG A 80 -5.54 3.76 26.00
C ARG A 80 -5.19 2.31 26.26
N GLN A 81 -5.24 1.45 25.24
CA GLN A 81 -4.95 0.01 25.32
C GLN A 81 -3.49 -0.35 25.00
N ARG A 82 -2.64 0.64 24.71
CA ARG A 82 -1.25 0.40 24.31
C ARG A 82 -0.44 -0.28 25.41
N HIS A 83 0.52 -1.10 25.00
CA HIS A 83 1.50 -1.76 25.87
C HIS A 83 2.90 -1.11 25.72
N LEU A 84 2.96 0.22 25.69
CA LEU A 84 4.17 1.04 25.64
C LEU A 84 3.93 2.35 26.38
N THR A 85 5.01 3.05 26.76
CA THR A 85 4.90 4.42 27.28
C THR A 85 5.13 5.41 26.16
N ALA A 86 4.29 6.43 26.06
CA ALA A 86 4.39 7.44 25.02
C ALA A 86 4.09 8.84 25.54
N GLU A 87 4.80 9.81 24.98
CA GLU A 87 4.49 11.23 25.09
C GLU A 87 3.37 11.58 24.11
N LEU A 88 2.29 12.17 24.61
CA LEU A 88 1.21 12.69 23.78
C LEU A 88 1.69 13.98 23.10
N LEU A 89 1.65 14.03 21.76
CA LEU A 89 2.05 15.19 20.99
C LEU A 89 0.86 15.98 20.48
N ASP A 90 -0.18 15.28 20.00
CA ASP A 90 -1.36 15.90 19.42
C ASP A 90 -2.59 15.02 19.56
N VAL A 91 -3.76 15.67 19.66
CA VAL A 91 -5.07 15.02 19.62
C VAL A 91 -5.94 15.78 18.61
N SER A 92 -6.24 15.13 17.50
CA SER A 92 -7.06 15.71 16.42
C SER A 92 -8.46 16.10 16.90
N ASP A 93 -8.99 17.20 16.38
CA ASP A 93 -10.38 17.61 16.58
C ASP A 93 -11.38 16.69 15.86
N THR A 94 -10.91 15.88 14.91
CA THR A 94 -11.76 14.96 14.13
C THR A 94 -12.13 13.73 14.97
N GLN A 95 -13.44 13.57 15.21
CA GLN A 95 -14.00 12.40 15.90
C GLN A 95 -14.14 11.23 14.92
N THR A 96 -13.68 10.06 15.33
CA THR A 96 -13.90 8.77 14.63
C THR A 96 -14.77 7.84 15.47
N ALA A 97 -15.17 6.70 14.91
CA ALA A 97 -15.92 5.66 15.66
C ALA A 97 -15.13 5.09 16.86
N LEU A 98 -13.81 5.25 16.90
CA LEU A 98 -12.92 4.78 17.96
C LEU A 98 -12.32 5.93 18.80
N GLY A 99 -12.95 7.08 18.81
CA GLY A 99 -12.46 8.30 19.43
C GLY A 99 -11.64 9.17 18.48
N ARG A 100 -10.96 10.17 19.04
CA ARG A 100 -10.12 11.08 18.25
C ARG A 100 -8.82 10.40 17.81
N LEU A 101 -8.20 10.93 16.77
CA LEU A 101 -6.86 10.51 16.37
C LEU A 101 -5.85 11.10 17.35
N VAL A 102 -4.96 10.26 17.86
CA VAL A 102 -3.89 10.62 18.79
C VAL A 102 -2.56 10.43 18.09
N THR A 103 -1.70 11.44 18.12
CA THR A 103 -0.31 11.37 17.67
C THR A 103 0.60 11.39 18.89
N ALA A 104 1.52 10.40 18.98
CA ALA A 104 2.37 10.25 20.14
C ALA A 104 3.79 9.79 19.76
N ARG A 105 4.75 10.05 20.66
CA ARG A 105 6.14 9.60 20.57
C ARG A 105 6.42 8.50 21.58
N VAL A 106 7.01 7.41 21.15
CA VAL A 106 7.38 6.28 22.04
C VAL A 106 8.51 6.69 22.98
N LEU A 107 8.30 6.54 24.27
CA LEU A 107 9.32 6.74 25.33
C LEU A 107 9.91 5.39 25.77
N THR A 108 9.08 4.38 25.99
CA THR A 108 9.49 3.00 26.29
C THR A 108 8.95 2.07 25.22
N PRO A 109 9.80 1.23 24.60
CA PRO A 109 9.39 0.30 23.55
C PRO A 109 8.24 -0.62 23.99
N GLY A 110 7.42 -1.03 23.04
CA GLY A 110 6.32 -1.93 23.28
C GLY A 110 5.34 -2.00 22.11
N LYS A 111 4.14 -2.51 22.34
CA LYS A 111 3.16 -2.81 21.31
C LYS A 111 1.97 -1.85 21.34
N VAL A 112 1.44 -1.56 20.16
CA VAL A 112 0.23 -0.77 19.97
C VAL A 112 -0.53 -1.22 18.73
N VAL A 113 -1.86 -1.14 18.76
CA VAL A 113 -2.71 -1.28 17.57
C VAL A 113 -2.73 0.06 16.83
N LEU A 114 -2.33 0.07 15.57
CA LEU A 114 -2.38 1.26 14.74
C LEU A 114 -3.79 1.47 14.17
N SER A 115 -4.29 2.69 14.26
CA SER A 115 -5.57 3.11 13.71
C SER A 115 -5.47 4.56 13.28
N GLY A 116 -5.28 4.76 12.00
CA GLY A 116 -5.00 6.07 11.47
C GLY A 116 -6.22 6.82 10.93
N PRO A 117 -5.95 7.89 10.20
CA PRO A 117 -6.98 8.69 9.56
C PRO A 117 -7.86 7.89 8.61
N GLY A 118 -9.17 8.14 8.61
CA GLY A 118 -10.15 7.41 7.81
C GLY A 118 -10.33 7.92 6.37
N SER A 119 -9.71 9.04 6.02
CA SER A 119 -9.81 9.62 4.67
C SER A 119 -8.46 10.09 4.16
N THR A 120 -8.32 10.16 2.83
CA THR A 120 -7.10 10.68 2.17
C THR A 120 -6.76 12.10 2.64
N LEU A 121 -7.76 12.97 2.79
CA LEU A 121 -7.56 14.34 3.26
C LEU A 121 -7.04 14.38 4.71
N ALA A 122 -7.64 13.58 5.60
CA ALA A 122 -7.20 13.50 6.99
C ALA A 122 -5.80 12.88 7.10
N MET A 123 -5.47 11.89 6.26
CA MET A 123 -4.14 11.29 6.18
C MET A 123 -3.10 12.35 5.78
N ARG A 124 -3.35 13.12 4.74
CA ARG A 124 -2.44 14.20 4.31
C ARG A 124 -2.21 15.22 5.41
N ARG A 125 -3.28 15.71 6.06
CA ARG A 125 -3.15 16.65 7.19
C ARG A 125 -2.28 16.09 8.31
N TRP A 126 -2.47 14.82 8.65
CA TRP A 126 -1.63 14.17 9.64
C TRP A 126 -0.16 14.06 9.17
N MET A 127 0.08 13.67 7.93
CA MET A 127 1.42 13.62 7.35
C MET A 127 2.11 14.99 7.39
N ASP A 128 1.41 16.06 6.99
CA ASP A 128 1.92 17.42 7.04
C ASP A 128 2.33 17.83 8.47
N THR A 129 1.58 17.36 9.48
CA THR A 129 1.87 17.63 10.90
C THR A 129 3.14 16.90 11.37
N VAL A 130 3.36 15.66 10.95
CA VAL A 130 4.50 14.85 11.44
C VAL A 130 5.76 15.00 10.58
N GLN A 131 5.64 15.40 9.32
CA GLN A 131 6.75 15.52 8.37
C GLN A 131 7.93 16.36 8.87
N PRO A 132 7.76 17.51 9.57
CA PRO A 132 8.89 18.27 10.11
C PRO A 132 9.70 17.51 11.18
N HIS A 133 9.13 16.46 11.73
CA HIS A 133 9.70 15.69 12.84
C HIS A 133 10.18 14.30 12.44
N THR A 134 10.04 13.93 11.14
CA THR A 134 10.34 12.58 10.64
C THR A 134 11.10 12.62 9.32
N ASP A 135 11.90 11.60 9.09
CA ASP A 135 12.61 11.39 7.82
C ASP A 135 11.81 10.42 6.93
N LEU A 136 10.95 9.59 7.55
CA LEU A 136 10.13 8.60 6.85
C LEU A 136 8.77 8.44 7.53
N ILE A 137 7.71 8.38 6.72
CA ILE A 137 6.36 8.04 7.15
C ILE A 137 5.97 6.67 6.58
N LEU A 138 5.68 5.69 7.44
CA LEU A 138 5.21 4.37 7.07
C LEU A 138 3.69 4.26 7.27
N ILE A 139 3.01 3.71 6.28
CA ILE A 139 1.54 3.59 6.30
C ILE A 139 1.16 2.12 6.06
N ASP A 140 0.51 1.48 7.06
CA ASP A 140 -0.10 0.17 6.87
C ASP A 140 -1.40 0.31 6.08
N GLY A 141 -1.43 -0.23 4.87
CA GLY A 141 -2.54 -0.11 3.93
C GLY A 141 -3.09 -1.45 3.44
N ALA A 142 -4.29 -1.43 2.88
CA ALA A 142 -4.86 -2.58 2.17
C ALA A 142 -5.17 -2.20 0.73
N LEU A 143 -4.77 -3.05 -0.23
CA LEU A 143 -5.03 -2.83 -1.65
C LEU A 143 -6.55 -2.80 -1.96
N SER A 144 -7.36 -3.48 -1.17
CA SER A 144 -8.83 -3.44 -1.26
C SER A 144 -9.41 -2.04 -0.98
N ARG A 145 -8.64 -1.15 -0.34
CA ARG A 145 -8.97 0.26 -0.13
C ARG A 145 -8.14 1.14 -1.06
N MET A 146 -8.29 0.91 -2.35
CA MET A 146 -7.51 1.50 -3.46
C MET A 146 -7.23 3.00 -3.29
N SER A 147 -8.22 3.80 -2.86
CA SER A 147 -8.07 5.26 -2.72
C SER A 147 -6.96 5.71 -1.76
N LEU A 148 -6.56 4.85 -0.82
CA LEU A 148 -5.54 5.16 0.18
C LEU A 148 -4.16 4.57 -0.16
N ALA A 149 -4.08 3.67 -1.16
CA ALA A 149 -2.83 3.26 -1.80
C ALA A 149 -2.39 4.25 -2.90
N SER A 150 -3.19 5.30 -3.14
CA SER A 150 -2.91 6.31 -4.15
C SER A 150 -1.59 7.02 -3.90
N PRO A 151 -0.83 7.37 -4.94
CA PRO A 151 0.37 8.22 -4.86
C PRO A 151 0.08 9.62 -4.28
N THR A 152 -1.18 9.94 -4.09
CA THR A 152 -1.57 11.14 -3.35
C THR A 152 -1.40 11.00 -1.84
N VAL A 153 -1.19 9.78 -1.33
CA VAL A 153 -0.99 9.48 0.10
C VAL A 153 0.47 9.16 0.40
N SER A 154 1.13 8.34 -0.42
CA SER A 154 2.55 8.03 -0.25
C SER A 154 3.27 8.01 -1.60
N GLU A 155 4.50 8.48 -1.63
CA GLU A 155 5.30 8.52 -2.87
C GLU A 155 5.78 7.13 -3.30
N SER A 156 5.84 6.18 -2.39
CA SER A 156 6.31 4.83 -2.67
C SER A 156 5.43 3.74 -2.04
N LEU A 157 5.58 2.53 -2.57
CA LEU A 157 4.82 1.34 -2.15
C LEU A 157 5.75 0.14 -1.96
N ILE A 158 5.39 -0.72 -1.00
CA ILE A 158 5.82 -2.11 -0.91
C ILE A 158 4.57 -2.97 -1.07
N LEU A 159 4.62 -3.95 -1.97
CA LEU A 159 3.50 -4.85 -2.24
C LEU A 159 3.71 -6.19 -1.52
N ALA A 160 2.83 -6.51 -0.56
CA ALA A 160 2.84 -7.80 0.13
C ALA A 160 1.90 -8.80 -0.58
N THR A 161 2.44 -9.96 -0.94
CA THR A 161 1.71 -11.06 -1.60
C THR A 161 2.04 -12.40 -0.93
N GLY A 162 1.38 -13.49 -1.32
CA GLY A 162 1.73 -14.82 -0.79
C GLY A 162 0.58 -15.82 -0.83
N ALA A 163 0.80 -16.96 -0.18
CA ALA A 163 -0.09 -18.12 -0.21
C ALA A 163 -1.53 -17.85 0.30
N ALA A 164 -1.72 -16.80 1.11
CA ALA A 164 -3.04 -16.35 1.53
C ALA A 164 -3.88 -15.79 0.38
N TYR A 165 -3.23 -15.20 -0.65
CA TYR A 165 -3.90 -14.75 -1.87
C TYR A 165 -4.26 -15.92 -2.79
N SER A 166 -3.30 -16.81 -3.05
CA SER A 166 -3.52 -18.00 -3.87
C SER A 166 -2.54 -19.12 -3.49
N ALA A 167 -3.09 -20.34 -3.30
CA ALA A 167 -2.30 -21.56 -3.14
C ALA A 167 -1.68 -22.06 -4.48
N ASN A 168 -2.19 -21.57 -5.60
CA ASN A 168 -1.63 -21.84 -6.93
C ASN A 168 -0.57 -20.79 -7.26
N MET A 169 0.70 -21.22 -7.35
CA MET A 169 1.84 -20.35 -7.59
C MET A 169 1.76 -19.61 -8.93
N ASP A 170 1.32 -20.29 -10.00
CA ASP A 170 1.21 -19.67 -11.33
C ASP A 170 0.19 -18.53 -11.34
N ARG A 171 -0.96 -18.76 -10.70
CA ARG A 171 -1.98 -17.74 -10.52
C ARG A 171 -1.46 -16.59 -9.66
N LEU A 172 -0.78 -16.90 -8.55
CA LEU A 172 -0.23 -15.89 -7.65
C LEU A 172 0.77 -14.99 -8.37
N VAL A 173 1.72 -15.57 -9.10
CA VAL A 173 2.74 -14.83 -9.88
C VAL A 173 2.06 -13.97 -10.94
N ARG A 174 1.17 -14.53 -11.76
CA ARG A 174 0.46 -13.81 -12.80
C ARG A 174 -0.34 -12.62 -12.26
N ASP A 175 -1.18 -12.87 -11.24
CA ASP A 175 -2.07 -11.82 -10.70
C ASP A 175 -1.27 -10.72 -9.97
N THR A 176 -0.13 -11.08 -9.33
CA THR A 176 0.79 -10.11 -8.74
C THR A 176 1.48 -9.29 -9.83
N ALA A 177 1.97 -9.93 -10.90
CA ALA A 177 2.59 -9.24 -12.02
C ALA A 177 1.62 -8.25 -12.71
N TYR A 178 0.37 -8.65 -12.90
CA TYR A 178 -0.68 -7.76 -13.39
C TYR A 178 -0.82 -6.52 -12.49
N LYS A 179 -0.87 -6.71 -11.18
CA LYS A 179 -0.99 -5.60 -10.22
C LYS A 179 0.23 -4.69 -10.24
N VAL A 180 1.44 -5.26 -10.32
CA VAL A 180 2.69 -4.51 -10.49
C VAL A 180 2.67 -3.66 -11.77
N ALA A 181 2.25 -4.24 -12.88
CA ALA A 181 2.13 -3.52 -14.16
C ALA A 181 1.17 -2.32 -14.06
N CYS A 182 0.06 -2.46 -13.32
CA CYS A 182 -0.85 -1.34 -13.06
C CYS A 182 -0.21 -0.25 -12.18
N ILE A 183 0.53 -0.64 -11.11
CA ILE A 183 1.20 0.30 -10.19
C ILE A 183 2.28 1.10 -10.92
N MET A 184 3.00 0.45 -11.82
CA MET A 184 4.16 1.02 -12.53
C MET A 184 3.81 1.72 -13.84
N LEU A 185 2.55 2.05 -14.07
CA LEU A 185 2.17 2.83 -15.27
C LEU A 185 2.98 4.11 -15.37
N PRO A 186 3.40 4.47 -16.60
CA PRO A 186 4.18 5.68 -16.83
C PRO A 186 3.39 6.94 -16.50
N LYS A 187 4.09 7.92 -15.91
CA LYS A 187 3.53 9.24 -15.68
C LYS A 187 3.37 9.96 -17.01
N TRP A 188 2.28 10.70 -17.14
CA TRP A 188 2.07 11.62 -18.26
C TRP A 188 3.15 12.69 -18.34
N ASN A 189 3.61 13.03 -19.55
CA ASN A 189 4.73 13.96 -19.81
C ASN A 189 4.38 15.14 -20.72
N ASP A 190 3.11 15.45 -20.94
CA ASP A 190 2.61 16.56 -21.76
C ASP A 190 3.06 16.57 -23.25
N GLU A 191 3.67 15.47 -23.77
CA GLU A 191 4.10 15.37 -25.15
C GLU A 191 2.97 15.01 -26.13
N ILE A 192 1.83 14.53 -25.63
CA ILE A 192 0.69 14.11 -26.43
C ILE A 192 -0.38 15.21 -26.38
N SER A 193 -0.89 15.61 -27.53
CA SER A 193 -1.94 16.63 -27.62
C SER A 193 -3.24 16.16 -26.95
N GLU A 194 -4.03 17.08 -26.40
CA GLU A 194 -5.34 16.78 -25.79
C GLU A 194 -6.30 16.08 -26.76
N GLU A 195 -6.23 16.37 -28.06
CA GLU A 195 -7.07 15.74 -29.09
C GLU A 195 -6.77 14.25 -29.27
N ALA A 196 -5.52 13.83 -29.01
CA ALA A 196 -5.06 12.45 -29.10
C ALA A 196 -5.19 11.70 -27.73
N MET A 197 -5.93 12.28 -26.78
CA MET A 197 -6.04 11.74 -25.42
C MET A 197 -7.49 11.50 -25.02
N ILE A 198 -7.72 10.44 -24.23
CA ILE A 198 -8.96 10.15 -23.51
C ILE A 198 -8.69 10.35 -22.03
N ARG A 199 -9.21 11.41 -21.44
CA ARG A 199 -9.08 11.64 -19.98
C ARG A 199 -10.22 10.95 -19.24
N ILE A 200 -9.88 10.16 -18.23
CA ILE A 200 -10.83 9.44 -17.38
C ILE A 200 -10.61 9.89 -15.93
N SER A 201 -11.52 10.69 -15.41
CA SER A 201 -11.43 11.23 -14.04
C SER A 201 -11.92 10.27 -12.95
N GLY A 202 -12.65 9.21 -13.32
CA GLY A 202 -13.21 8.21 -12.42
C GLY A 202 -12.56 6.84 -12.56
N ALA A 203 -13.30 5.79 -12.18
CA ALA A 203 -12.85 4.41 -12.30
C ALA A 203 -12.81 3.96 -13.77
N LEU A 204 -11.70 3.35 -14.17
CA LEU A 204 -11.56 2.61 -15.43
C LEU A 204 -12.00 1.17 -15.16
N THR A 205 -13.19 0.83 -15.61
CA THR A 205 -13.83 -0.49 -15.43
C THR A 205 -13.85 -1.27 -16.73
N ASP A 206 -14.15 -2.59 -16.69
CA ASP A 206 -14.32 -3.43 -17.87
C ASP A 206 -15.35 -2.83 -18.85
N SER A 207 -16.47 -2.35 -18.34
CA SER A 207 -17.51 -1.71 -19.17
C SER A 207 -16.99 -0.45 -19.87
N ARG A 208 -16.20 0.37 -19.18
CA ARG A 208 -15.63 1.59 -19.78
C ARG A 208 -14.59 1.26 -20.85
N VAL A 209 -13.75 0.27 -20.58
CA VAL A 209 -12.76 -0.24 -21.55
C VAL A 209 -13.46 -0.79 -22.80
N ASP A 210 -14.50 -1.63 -22.64
CA ASP A 210 -15.27 -2.15 -23.78
C ASP A 210 -15.93 -1.04 -24.61
N GLN A 211 -16.42 0.00 -23.95
CA GLN A 211 -16.98 1.17 -24.64
C GLN A 211 -15.93 1.87 -25.49
N ILE A 212 -14.72 2.12 -24.94
CA ILE A 212 -13.62 2.76 -25.67
C ILE A 212 -13.19 1.89 -26.85
N LEU A 213 -13.05 0.56 -26.66
CA LEU A 213 -12.61 -0.36 -27.70
C LEU A 213 -13.63 -0.50 -28.87
N ARG A 214 -14.91 -0.26 -28.61
CA ARG A 214 -15.96 -0.27 -29.66
C ARG A 214 -16.01 1.03 -30.46
N ASP A 215 -15.57 2.12 -29.87
CA ASP A 215 -15.56 3.43 -30.53
C ASP A 215 -14.32 3.59 -31.42
N LYS A 216 -14.49 3.37 -32.71
CA LYS A 216 -13.42 3.47 -33.70
C LYS A 216 -12.76 4.86 -33.75
N THR A 217 -13.44 5.92 -33.30
CA THR A 217 -12.89 7.29 -33.26
C THR A 217 -11.87 7.47 -32.15
N GLN A 218 -11.81 6.55 -31.20
CA GLN A 218 -10.88 6.54 -30.08
C GLN A 218 -9.63 5.67 -30.34
N THR A 219 -9.62 4.89 -31.43
CA THR A 219 -8.53 3.94 -31.72
C THR A 219 -7.17 4.65 -31.75
N GLY A 220 -6.19 4.11 -31.00
CA GLY A 220 -4.83 4.63 -30.92
C GLY A 220 -4.64 5.83 -29.98
N LYS A 221 -5.71 6.42 -29.46
CA LYS A 221 -5.57 7.53 -28.51
C LYS A 221 -4.98 7.04 -27.18
N ALA A 222 -4.14 7.89 -26.60
CA ALA A 222 -3.64 7.66 -25.25
C ALA A 222 -4.77 7.80 -24.22
N VAL A 223 -4.68 7.01 -23.13
CA VAL A 223 -5.63 7.09 -22.02
C VAL A 223 -4.92 7.63 -20.79
N LEU A 224 -5.47 8.68 -20.22
CA LEU A 224 -4.95 9.31 -18.99
C LEU A 224 -5.93 9.10 -17.85
N ILE A 225 -5.44 8.49 -16.76
CA ILE A 225 -6.17 8.27 -15.52
C ILE A 225 -5.45 8.97 -14.36
N PRO A 226 -6.13 9.27 -13.24
CA PRO A 226 -5.49 9.98 -12.12
C PRO A 226 -4.30 9.21 -11.53
N ASP A 227 -4.46 7.93 -11.23
CA ASP A 227 -3.44 7.01 -10.76
C ASP A 227 -3.91 5.55 -10.88
N PHE A 228 -3.03 4.59 -10.55
CA PHE A 228 -3.30 3.15 -10.68
C PHE A 228 -4.49 2.65 -9.84
N THR A 229 -4.88 3.38 -8.80
CA THR A 229 -5.99 2.98 -7.92
C THR A 229 -7.35 3.12 -8.58
N HIS A 230 -7.39 3.75 -9.75
CA HIS A 230 -8.59 3.89 -10.57
C HIS A 230 -8.80 2.72 -11.55
N ILE A 231 -7.90 1.72 -11.57
CA ILE A 231 -7.97 0.58 -12.50
C ILE A 231 -8.75 -0.58 -11.85
N PHE A 232 -9.92 -0.87 -12.41
CA PHE A 232 -10.83 -1.96 -12.05
C PHE A 232 -11.15 -2.81 -13.30
N VAL A 233 -10.10 -3.18 -14.03
CA VAL A 233 -10.19 -3.92 -15.29
C VAL A 233 -9.70 -5.34 -15.07
N SER A 234 -10.35 -6.32 -15.68
CA SER A 234 -9.88 -7.70 -15.70
C SER A 234 -8.58 -7.83 -16.50
N GLU A 235 -7.66 -8.70 -16.08
CA GLU A 235 -6.33 -8.84 -16.69
C GLU A 235 -6.39 -9.07 -18.20
N MET A 236 -7.28 -9.98 -18.65
CA MET A 236 -7.43 -10.30 -20.08
C MET A 236 -7.84 -9.07 -20.89
N LEU A 237 -8.81 -8.31 -20.39
CA LEU A 237 -9.30 -7.10 -21.08
C LEU A 237 -8.25 -5.99 -21.01
N TRP A 238 -7.51 -5.89 -19.91
CA TRP A 238 -6.41 -4.95 -19.75
C TRP A 238 -5.31 -5.16 -20.80
N HIS A 239 -4.84 -6.39 -20.99
CA HIS A 239 -3.87 -6.70 -22.03
C HIS A 239 -4.38 -6.39 -23.46
N ARG A 240 -5.66 -6.65 -23.72
CA ARG A 240 -6.29 -6.27 -24.99
C ARG A 240 -6.33 -4.75 -25.15
N PHE A 241 -6.64 -4.02 -24.07
CA PHE A 241 -6.72 -2.57 -24.07
C PHE A 241 -5.37 -1.92 -24.34
N LEU A 242 -4.31 -2.34 -23.66
CA LEU A 242 -2.96 -1.81 -23.83
C LEU A 242 -2.39 -1.99 -25.24
N ARG A 243 -2.85 -2.99 -26.01
CA ARG A 243 -2.45 -3.17 -27.41
C ARG A 243 -2.99 -2.09 -28.33
N ASN A 244 -4.08 -1.42 -27.93
CA ASN A 244 -4.77 -0.42 -28.74
C ASN A 244 -4.61 1.00 -28.19
N HIS A 245 -4.33 1.14 -26.91
CA HIS A 245 -4.29 2.42 -26.21
C HIS A 245 -3.10 2.45 -25.23
N PRO A 246 -2.12 3.32 -25.41
CA PRO A 246 -1.13 3.58 -24.37
C PRO A 246 -1.83 4.22 -23.15
N VAL A 247 -1.54 3.73 -21.96
CA VAL A 247 -2.16 4.22 -20.72
C VAL A 247 -1.13 4.92 -19.86
N PHE A 248 -1.48 6.09 -19.36
CA PHE A 248 -0.66 6.94 -18.50
C PHE A 248 -1.42 7.32 -17.23
N VAL A 249 -0.66 7.73 -16.23
CA VAL A 249 -1.20 8.27 -14.97
C VAL A 249 -0.78 9.72 -14.77
N GLU A 250 -1.65 10.54 -14.15
CA GLU A 250 -1.27 11.89 -13.73
C GLU A 250 -0.25 11.85 -12.59
N LYS A 251 -0.42 10.87 -11.67
CA LYS A 251 0.47 10.62 -10.54
C LYS A 251 0.95 9.18 -10.54
N SER A 252 2.24 8.98 -10.75
CA SER A 252 2.89 7.68 -10.68
C SER A 252 3.23 7.30 -9.25
N SER A 253 3.28 6.00 -8.97
CA SER A 253 3.78 5.43 -7.72
C SER A 253 5.13 4.76 -7.95
N ARG A 254 6.02 4.79 -6.97
CA ARG A 254 7.27 4.04 -6.99
C ARG A 254 7.08 2.75 -6.20
N LEU A 255 7.06 1.61 -6.88
CA LEU A 255 7.10 0.31 -6.22
C LEU A 255 8.56 -0.04 -5.89
N ILE A 256 8.91 -0.12 -4.61
CA ILE A 256 10.28 -0.32 -4.15
C ILE A 256 10.60 -1.77 -3.83
N GLY A 257 9.60 -2.64 -3.71
CA GLY A 257 9.80 -4.07 -3.49
C GLY A 257 8.50 -4.85 -3.35
N ILE A 258 8.64 -6.16 -3.46
CA ILE A 258 7.56 -7.12 -3.20
C ILE A 258 7.98 -7.95 -1.98
N THR A 259 7.10 -8.08 -0.98
CA THR A 259 7.33 -8.99 0.15
C THR A 259 6.41 -10.20 0.02
N VAL A 260 6.95 -11.36 0.36
CA VAL A 260 6.28 -12.65 0.18
C VAL A 260 5.98 -13.29 1.52
N ASN A 261 4.74 -13.72 1.74
CA ASN A 261 4.39 -14.65 2.80
C ASN A 261 4.06 -16.02 2.17
N PRO A 262 4.98 -17.01 2.23
CA PRO A 262 4.77 -18.29 1.59
C PRO A 262 3.74 -19.16 2.29
N THR A 263 3.26 -18.78 3.50
CA THR A 263 2.34 -19.59 4.30
C THR A 263 0.96 -18.95 4.37
N SER A 264 -0.08 -19.71 4.08
CA SER A 264 -1.46 -19.29 4.25
C SER A 264 -1.99 -19.58 5.65
N PRO A 265 -3.07 -18.90 6.10
CA PRO A 265 -3.74 -19.23 7.36
C PRO A 265 -4.27 -20.67 7.45
N GLN A 266 -4.52 -21.32 6.31
CA GLN A 266 -4.97 -22.70 6.20
C GLN A 266 -3.81 -23.71 6.25
N GLY A 267 -2.56 -23.27 6.45
CA GLY A 267 -1.39 -24.11 6.55
C GLY A 267 -0.78 -24.51 5.20
N ILE A 268 -1.27 -23.99 4.08
CA ILE A 268 -0.65 -24.20 2.76
C ILE A 268 0.68 -23.45 2.74
N ARG A 269 1.75 -24.12 2.32
CA ARG A 269 3.08 -23.55 2.20
C ARG A 269 3.58 -23.68 0.76
N LEU A 270 3.94 -22.56 0.16
CA LEU A 270 4.62 -22.50 -1.13
C LEU A 270 6.14 -22.48 -0.92
N ASP A 271 6.88 -22.92 -1.94
CA ASP A 271 8.34 -22.75 -1.95
C ASP A 271 8.67 -21.26 -2.07
N SER A 272 9.29 -20.71 -1.04
CA SER A 272 9.60 -19.31 -0.89
C SER A 272 10.62 -18.82 -1.93
N HIS A 273 11.70 -19.59 -2.15
CA HIS A 273 12.75 -19.25 -3.10
C HIS A 273 12.22 -19.20 -4.52
N VAL A 274 11.55 -20.29 -4.94
CA VAL A 274 10.94 -20.38 -6.27
C VAL A 274 9.94 -19.24 -6.50
N LEU A 275 9.14 -18.90 -5.48
CA LEU A 275 8.14 -17.83 -5.60
C LEU A 275 8.81 -16.46 -5.72
N CYS A 276 9.83 -16.15 -4.92
CA CYS A 276 10.57 -14.89 -4.99
C CYS A 276 11.29 -14.74 -6.33
N ASP A 277 11.97 -15.77 -6.80
CA ASP A 277 12.67 -15.77 -8.09
C ASP A 277 11.71 -15.51 -9.25
N ARG A 278 10.60 -16.25 -9.30
CA ARG A 278 9.58 -16.08 -10.35
C ARG A 278 8.94 -14.70 -10.34
N LEU A 279 8.63 -14.15 -9.16
CA LEU A 279 8.09 -12.81 -9.05
C LEU A 279 9.11 -11.77 -9.53
N THR A 280 10.36 -11.90 -9.12
CA THR A 280 11.44 -10.99 -9.53
C THR A 280 11.65 -11.03 -11.04
N GLU A 281 11.75 -12.22 -11.63
CA GLU A 281 11.91 -12.41 -13.08
C GLU A 281 10.73 -11.85 -13.88
N THR A 282 9.50 -12.11 -13.41
CA THR A 282 8.29 -11.69 -14.14
C THR A 282 8.02 -10.18 -14.04
N THR A 283 8.33 -9.57 -12.89
CA THR A 283 7.96 -8.17 -12.62
C THR A 283 9.12 -7.19 -12.79
N GLY A 284 10.37 -7.66 -12.77
CA GLY A 284 11.56 -6.82 -12.68
C GLY A 284 11.75 -6.13 -11.33
N ILE A 285 10.89 -6.42 -10.34
CA ILE A 285 10.94 -5.87 -8.99
C ILE A 285 11.43 -6.93 -8.02
N ASN A 286 12.40 -6.58 -7.16
CA ASN A 286 12.93 -7.51 -6.18
C ASN A 286 11.83 -8.01 -5.23
N ALA A 287 11.68 -9.33 -5.15
CA ALA A 287 10.74 -10.02 -4.26
C ALA A 287 11.52 -10.77 -3.17
N VAL A 288 11.09 -10.61 -1.91
CA VAL A 288 11.81 -11.15 -0.74
C VAL A 288 10.85 -11.79 0.26
N ASP A 289 11.28 -12.89 0.87
CA ASP A 289 10.64 -13.50 2.04
C ASP A 289 11.36 -13.04 3.31
N LEU A 290 10.78 -12.09 4.00
CA LEU A 290 11.39 -11.44 5.17
C LEU A 290 11.54 -12.37 6.39
N LEU A 291 10.86 -13.53 6.41
CA LEU A 291 11.00 -14.51 7.49
C LEU A 291 12.20 -15.44 7.29
N HIS A 292 12.73 -15.53 6.07
CA HIS A 292 13.93 -16.32 5.76
C HIS A 292 15.21 -15.49 5.65
N GLU A 293 15.09 -14.16 5.56
CA GLU A 293 16.25 -13.23 5.58
C GLU A 293 16.62 -12.75 6.99
N ALA A 294 15.88 -13.15 8.02
CA ALA A 294 16.07 -12.74 9.42
C ALA A 294 16.93 -13.72 10.22
#